data_27961bd56326b2a8d3528326bc91ab55
#
_entry.id   27961bd56326b2a8d3528326bc91ab55
#
_cell.length_a   1.000
_cell.length_b   1.000
_cell.length_c   1.000
_cell.angle_alpha   90.00
_cell.angle_beta   90.00
_cell.angle_gamma   90.00
#
_symmetry.space_group_name_H-M   'P 1'
#
loop_
_entity.id
_entity.type
_entity.pdbx_description
1 polymer ?
#
loop_
_entity_poly.entity_id
_entity_poly.type
_entity_poly.pdbx_seq_one_letter_code
_entity_poly.pdbx_strand_id
1 'polypeptide(L)'
;MIVRNAEFEDMKQLGHIMSVSFRTAFSDFVTKQTMDACAQENNCAAMLEGIYREGKMHFLIGEDSGMLVWQKVQDSAEIVAIHSLPESWGTGLGHAMLEEVLNQIGDQPVFLWVFKENTRARRFYEKHGFHWDGSERVSEFDDALEVRYVRNALQ
;
A
#
# COMPACT_ATOMS: atom_id res chain seq x y z
N MET A 1 -14.14 -12.96 0.44
CA MET A 1 -13.42 -12.08 1.40
C MET A 1 -14.11 -10.73 1.46
N ILE A 2 -14.23 -10.19 2.66
CA ILE A 2 -14.86 -8.87 2.85
C ILE A 2 -13.79 -7.80 2.80
N VAL A 3 -13.86 -6.94 1.77
CA VAL A 3 -13.04 -5.75 1.64
C VAL A 3 -14.00 -4.56 1.60
N ARG A 4 -13.78 -3.59 2.47
CA ARG A 4 -14.66 -2.44 2.59
C ARG A 4 -13.86 -1.14 2.80
N ASN A 5 -14.52 -0.02 2.61
CA ASN A 5 -13.94 1.26 3.00
C ASN A 5 -13.75 1.28 4.52
N ALA A 6 -12.60 1.75 4.95
CA ALA A 6 -12.31 1.86 6.37
C ALA A 6 -12.96 3.12 6.95
N GLU A 7 -13.33 3.05 8.22
CA GLU A 7 -13.84 4.17 8.99
C GLU A 7 -12.76 4.67 9.95
N PHE A 8 -12.99 5.78 10.61
CA PHE A 8 -12.01 6.35 11.55
C PHE A 8 -11.61 5.34 12.65
N GLU A 9 -12.58 4.59 13.14
CA GLU A 9 -12.37 3.59 14.18
C GLU A 9 -11.44 2.46 13.74
N ASP A 10 -11.30 2.24 12.44
CA ASP A 10 -10.41 1.22 11.89
C ASP A 10 -8.93 1.64 11.91
N MET A 11 -8.63 2.93 12.09
CA MET A 11 -7.25 3.43 11.97
C MET A 11 -6.29 2.77 12.97
N LYS A 12 -6.77 2.37 14.13
CA LYS A 12 -5.95 1.65 15.10
C LYS A 12 -5.53 0.28 14.57
N GLN A 13 -6.48 -0.46 13.99
CA GLN A 13 -6.18 -1.77 13.39
C GLN A 13 -5.28 -1.60 12.16
N LEU A 14 -5.53 -0.60 11.32
CA LEU A 14 -4.66 -0.32 10.18
C LEU A 14 -3.24 0.06 10.61
N GLY A 15 -3.11 0.79 11.72
CA GLY A 15 -1.80 1.10 12.29
C GLY A 15 -1.05 -0.14 12.72
N HIS A 16 -1.75 -1.10 13.31
CA HIS A 16 -1.17 -2.41 13.65
C HIS A 16 -0.70 -3.15 12.40
N ILE A 17 -1.56 -3.25 11.39
CA ILE A 17 -1.22 -3.92 10.13
C ILE A 17 0.01 -3.28 9.49
N MET A 18 0.06 -1.96 9.44
CA MET A 18 1.17 -1.22 8.88
C MET A 18 2.48 -1.49 9.64
N SER A 19 2.44 -1.44 10.96
CA SER A 19 3.59 -1.70 11.82
C SER A 19 4.16 -3.11 11.59
N VAL A 20 3.30 -4.12 11.63
CA VAL A 20 3.72 -5.52 11.43
C VAL A 20 4.25 -5.71 10.01
N SER A 21 3.57 -5.16 9.02
CA SER A 21 3.99 -5.28 7.62
C SER A 21 5.36 -4.66 7.37
N PHE A 22 5.61 -3.48 7.95
CA PHE A 22 6.93 -2.86 7.86
C PHE A 22 8.03 -3.78 8.40
N ARG A 23 7.81 -4.36 9.58
CA ARG A 23 8.81 -5.23 10.22
C ARG A 23 9.02 -6.54 9.48
N THR A 24 8.00 -7.07 8.82
CA THR A 24 8.08 -8.37 8.17
C THR A 24 8.40 -8.29 6.68
N ALA A 25 7.82 -7.32 5.98
CA ALA A 25 7.96 -7.24 4.52
C ALA A 25 9.14 -6.38 4.07
N PHE A 26 9.55 -5.39 4.87
CA PHE A 26 10.57 -4.42 4.46
C PHE A 26 11.91 -4.58 5.18
N SER A 27 12.04 -5.59 6.04
CA SER A 27 13.28 -5.80 6.81
C SER A 27 14.53 -5.99 5.94
N ASP A 28 14.36 -6.47 4.71
CA ASP A 28 15.47 -6.66 3.77
C ASP A 28 15.84 -5.38 2.99
N PHE A 29 15.02 -4.33 3.09
CA PHE A 29 15.18 -3.12 2.27
C PHE A 29 15.56 -1.89 3.09
N VAL A 30 15.34 -1.91 4.39
CA VAL A 30 15.63 -0.78 5.28
C VAL A 30 16.41 -1.27 6.50
N THR A 31 17.17 -0.37 7.12
CA THR A 31 17.96 -0.71 8.32
C THR A 31 17.04 -0.93 9.52
N LYS A 32 17.57 -1.66 10.52
CA LYS A 32 16.85 -1.86 11.78
C LYS A 32 16.53 -0.52 12.46
N GLN A 33 17.44 0.45 12.39
CA GLN A 33 17.23 1.77 12.99
C GLN A 33 16.05 2.49 12.34
N THR A 34 15.98 2.50 11.01
CA THR A 34 14.86 3.08 10.28
C THR A 34 13.57 2.33 10.60
N MET A 35 13.63 1.00 10.67
CA MET A 35 12.48 0.17 11.00
C MET A 35 11.93 0.52 12.38
N ASP A 36 12.79 0.61 13.39
CA ASP A 36 12.37 0.93 14.75
C ASP A 36 11.77 2.33 14.85
N ALA A 37 12.24 3.27 14.04
CA ALA A 37 11.69 4.63 14.00
C ALA A 37 10.33 4.69 13.31
N CYS A 38 10.14 3.94 12.23
CA CYS A 38 8.95 4.05 11.37
C CYS A 38 7.83 3.08 11.73
N ALA A 39 8.14 1.95 12.38
CA ALA A 39 7.18 0.88 12.62
C ALA A 39 6.64 0.85 14.06
N GLN A 40 6.62 1.99 14.73
CA GLN A 40 5.98 2.13 16.04
C GLN A 40 4.46 2.11 15.85
N GLU A 41 3.78 1.12 16.41
CA GLU A 41 2.35 0.90 16.18
C GLU A 41 1.48 2.12 16.53
N ASN A 42 1.73 2.74 17.70
CA ASN A 42 0.96 3.92 18.10
C ASN A 42 1.22 5.11 17.18
N ASN A 43 2.44 5.27 16.68
CA ASN A 43 2.78 6.33 15.75
C ASN A 43 2.13 6.09 14.39
N CYS A 44 2.08 4.84 13.93
CA CYS A 44 1.39 4.48 12.70
C CYS A 44 -0.10 4.82 12.80
N ALA A 45 -0.75 4.42 13.88
CA ALA A 45 -2.17 4.72 14.09
C ALA A 45 -2.44 6.22 14.10
N ALA A 46 -1.63 6.99 14.85
CA ALA A 46 -1.80 8.45 14.95
C ALA A 46 -1.60 9.12 13.58
N MET A 47 -0.62 8.68 12.80
CA MET A 47 -0.38 9.19 11.47
C MET A 47 -1.58 8.92 10.55
N LEU A 48 -2.10 7.70 10.57
CA LEU A 48 -3.24 7.31 9.73
C LEU A 48 -4.50 8.08 10.13
N GLU A 49 -4.74 8.29 11.43
CA GLU A 49 -5.85 9.11 11.91
C GLU A 49 -5.76 10.55 11.36
N GLY A 50 -4.57 11.14 11.38
CA GLY A 50 -4.34 12.47 10.82
C GLY A 50 -4.62 12.53 9.32
N ILE A 51 -4.12 11.56 8.57
CA ILE A 51 -4.35 11.47 7.13
C ILE A 51 -5.83 11.27 6.82
N TYR A 52 -6.51 10.43 7.60
CA TYR A 52 -7.96 10.21 7.44
C TYR A 52 -8.74 11.50 7.61
N ARG A 53 -8.39 12.30 8.64
CA ARG A 53 -9.07 13.58 8.91
C ARG A 53 -8.86 14.61 7.81
N GLU A 54 -7.73 14.57 7.10
CA GLU A 54 -7.48 15.48 5.97
C GLU A 54 -8.45 15.22 4.81
N GLY A 55 -8.97 14.01 4.68
CA GLY A 55 -9.97 13.65 3.68
C GLY A 55 -9.46 13.52 2.25
N LYS A 56 -8.15 13.55 2.01
CA LYS A 56 -7.57 13.45 0.67
C LYS A 56 -7.28 12.04 0.25
N MET A 57 -7.07 11.13 1.18
CA MET A 57 -6.75 9.73 0.92
C MET A 57 -7.92 8.84 1.28
N HIS A 58 -8.04 7.75 0.55
CA HIS A 58 -9.08 6.73 0.73
C HIS A 58 -8.45 5.47 1.30
N PHE A 59 -9.14 4.87 2.27
CA PHE A 59 -8.63 3.69 2.99
C PHE A 59 -9.58 2.52 2.80
N LEU A 60 -9.00 1.35 2.49
CA LEU A 60 -9.74 0.09 2.51
C LEU A 60 -9.16 -0.81 3.59
N ILE A 61 -10.02 -1.62 4.20
CA ILE A 61 -9.64 -2.66 5.13
C ILE A 61 -10.18 -3.99 4.62
N GLY A 62 -9.36 -5.03 4.64
CA GLY A 62 -9.74 -6.37 4.21
C GLY A 62 -9.58 -7.37 5.33
N GLU A 63 -10.67 -8.02 5.77
CA GLU A 63 -10.66 -9.11 6.76
C GLU A 63 -9.91 -8.77 8.05
N ASP A 64 -9.90 -7.51 8.47
CA ASP A 64 -9.10 -7.01 9.60
C ASP A 64 -7.61 -7.36 9.51
N SER A 65 -7.14 -7.78 8.36
CA SER A 65 -5.76 -8.23 8.11
C SER A 65 -5.05 -7.46 7.02
N GLY A 66 -5.76 -6.73 6.18
CA GLY A 66 -5.19 -6.01 5.06
C GLY A 66 -5.57 -4.54 5.04
N MET A 67 -4.67 -3.72 4.49
CA MET A 67 -4.85 -2.29 4.35
C MET A 67 -4.47 -1.89 2.94
N LEU A 68 -5.27 -1.01 2.33
CA LEU A 68 -4.91 -0.37 1.08
C LEU A 68 -5.27 1.11 1.17
N VAL A 69 -4.36 1.97 0.73
CA VAL A 69 -4.55 3.42 0.73
C VAL A 69 -4.33 3.93 -0.69
N TRP A 70 -5.23 4.76 -1.17
CA TRP A 70 -5.09 5.37 -2.48
C TRP A 70 -5.55 6.81 -2.47
N GLN A 71 -5.10 7.59 -3.45
CA GLN A 71 -5.48 8.99 -3.60
C GLN A 71 -5.59 9.36 -5.07
N LYS A 72 -6.32 10.41 -5.35
CA LYS A 72 -6.38 10.99 -6.69
C LYS A 72 -5.20 11.93 -6.89
N VAL A 73 -4.53 11.83 -8.04
CA VAL A 73 -3.43 12.70 -8.42
C VAL A 73 -3.69 13.17 -9.86
N GLN A 74 -4.18 14.39 -10.01
CA GLN A 74 -4.60 14.92 -11.32
C GLN A 74 -5.62 13.99 -12.00
N ASP A 75 -5.30 13.45 -13.17
CA ASP A 75 -6.19 12.56 -13.91
C ASP A 75 -5.91 11.07 -13.65
N SER A 76 -5.09 10.77 -12.67
CA SER A 76 -4.67 9.42 -12.30
C SER A 76 -5.03 9.13 -10.85
N ALA A 77 -4.94 7.86 -10.47
CA ALA A 77 -5.03 7.44 -9.09
C ALA A 77 -3.71 6.80 -8.67
N GLU A 78 -3.27 7.10 -7.46
CA GLU A 78 -2.08 6.49 -6.88
C GLU A 78 -2.46 5.53 -5.78
N ILE A 79 -1.99 4.28 -5.87
CA ILE A 79 -2.01 3.37 -4.73
C ILE A 79 -0.80 3.71 -3.88
N VAL A 80 -1.05 4.30 -2.71
CA VAL A 80 0.00 4.81 -1.83
C VAL A 80 0.62 3.69 -1.01
N ALA A 81 -0.21 2.74 -0.56
CA ALA A 81 0.25 1.64 0.27
C ALA A 81 -0.69 0.45 0.16
N ILE A 82 -0.14 -0.74 0.21
CA ILE A 82 -0.88 -1.99 0.37
C ILE A 82 -0.08 -2.87 1.33
N HIS A 83 -0.72 -3.29 2.40
CA HIS A 83 -0.09 -4.09 3.46
C HIS A 83 -1.04 -5.20 3.89
N SER A 84 -0.49 -6.32 4.32
CA SER A 84 -1.26 -7.38 4.94
C SER A 84 -0.44 -8.09 6.01
N LEU A 85 -1.13 -8.61 7.02
CA LEU A 85 -0.49 -9.41 8.05
C LEU A 85 0.08 -10.69 7.44
N PRO A 86 1.22 -11.21 7.95
CA PRO A 86 1.85 -12.40 7.38
C PRO A 86 0.93 -13.61 7.30
N GLU A 87 0.04 -13.79 8.27
CA GLU A 87 -0.90 -14.92 8.29
C GLU A 87 -1.90 -14.88 7.13
N SER A 88 -2.04 -13.73 6.47
CA SER A 88 -2.93 -13.58 5.31
C SER A 88 -2.21 -13.69 3.97
N TRP A 89 -0.88 -13.84 3.98
CA TRP A 89 -0.13 -13.98 2.73
C TRP A 89 -0.51 -15.29 2.03
N GLY A 90 -0.68 -15.23 0.73
CA GLY A 90 -1.04 -16.39 -0.08
C GLY A 90 -2.51 -16.80 0.00
N THR A 91 -3.35 -16.02 0.69
CA THR A 91 -4.78 -16.33 0.84
C THR A 91 -5.66 -15.69 -0.25
N GLY A 92 -5.10 -14.79 -1.06
CA GLY A 92 -5.86 -14.01 -2.03
C GLY A 92 -6.35 -12.68 -1.51
N LEU A 93 -6.00 -12.28 -0.29
CA LEU A 93 -6.45 -11.01 0.29
C LEU A 93 -5.92 -9.82 -0.50
N GLY A 94 -4.64 -9.82 -0.88
CA GLY A 94 -4.06 -8.75 -1.70
C GLY A 94 -4.78 -8.60 -3.03
N HIS A 95 -5.08 -9.69 -3.69
CA HIS A 95 -5.86 -9.71 -4.93
C HIS A 95 -7.24 -9.10 -4.72
N ALA A 96 -7.93 -9.50 -3.65
CA ALA A 96 -9.28 -8.99 -3.36
C ALA A 96 -9.27 -7.49 -3.10
N MET A 97 -8.29 -6.99 -2.35
CA MET A 97 -8.16 -5.56 -2.08
C MET A 97 -7.85 -4.77 -3.35
N LEU A 98 -6.95 -5.29 -4.18
CA LEU A 98 -6.58 -4.62 -5.43
C LEU A 98 -7.76 -4.57 -6.40
N GLU A 99 -8.53 -5.66 -6.53
CA GLU A 99 -9.71 -5.67 -7.37
C GLU A 99 -10.75 -4.66 -6.87
N GLU A 100 -10.99 -4.59 -5.56
CA GLU A 100 -11.95 -3.63 -5.01
C GLU A 100 -11.52 -2.19 -5.28
N VAL A 101 -10.25 -1.86 -5.07
CA VAL A 101 -9.78 -0.49 -5.33
C VAL A 101 -9.84 -0.15 -6.82
N LEU A 102 -9.50 -1.08 -7.71
CA LEU A 102 -9.60 -0.84 -9.15
C LEU A 102 -11.05 -0.59 -9.57
N ASN A 103 -12.01 -1.27 -8.94
CA ASN A 103 -13.43 -1.01 -9.13
C ASN A 103 -13.80 0.41 -8.69
N GLN A 104 -13.33 0.85 -7.54
CA GLN A 104 -13.61 2.19 -7.02
C GLN A 104 -12.98 3.28 -7.88
N ILE A 105 -11.76 3.05 -8.37
CA ILE A 105 -11.05 4.01 -9.21
C ILE A 105 -11.71 4.13 -10.59
N GLY A 106 -12.19 3.02 -11.15
CA GLY A 106 -12.80 3.01 -12.48
C GLY A 106 -11.76 3.07 -13.60
N ASP A 107 -12.07 3.82 -14.66
CA ASP A 107 -11.28 3.82 -15.91
C ASP A 107 -10.04 4.70 -15.88
N GLN A 108 -9.71 5.29 -14.75
CA GLN A 108 -8.54 6.17 -14.65
C GLN A 108 -7.26 5.35 -14.69
N PRO A 109 -6.16 5.92 -15.21
CA PRO A 109 -4.84 5.31 -15.05
C PRO A 109 -4.47 5.21 -13.57
N VAL A 110 -3.77 4.14 -13.20
CA VAL A 110 -3.35 3.89 -11.82
C VAL A 110 -1.85 3.72 -11.80
N PHE A 111 -1.20 4.31 -10.80
CA PHE A 111 0.24 4.12 -10.61
C PHE A 111 0.55 3.88 -9.14
N LEU A 112 1.73 3.34 -8.91
CA LEU A 112 2.26 3.13 -7.56
C LEU A 112 3.79 3.14 -7.61
N TRP A 113 4.39 3.33 -6.45
CA TRP A 113 5.83 3.18 -6.26
C TRP A 113 6.10 1.95 -5.40
N VAL A 114 7.06 1.15 -5.79
CA VAL A 114 7.43 -0.08 -5.10
C VAL A 114 8.95 -0.16 -5.02
N PHE A 115 9.48 -0.71 -3.92
CA PHE A 115 10.94 -0.90 -3.80
C PHE A 115 11.44 -1.73 -4.97
N LYS A 116 12.50 -1.26 -5.62
CA LYS A 116 13.09 -1.93 -6.79
C LYS A 116 13.48 -3.37 -6.48
N GLU A 117 13.98 -3.63 -5.27
CA GLU A 117 14.40 -4.95 -4.84
C GLU A 117 13.27 -5.84 -4.33
N ASN A 118 12.07 -5.30 -4.17
CA ASN A 118 10.92 -6.07 -3.70
C ASN A 118 10.30 -6.88 -4.85
N THR A 119 10.98 -7.94 -5.23
CA THR A 119 10.58 -8.80 -6.36
C THR A 119 9.20 -9.39 -6.16
N ARG A 120 8.85 -9.76 -4.93
CA ARG A 120 7.54 -10.34 -4.62
C ARG A 120 6.41 -9.37 -4.93
N ALA A 121 6.52 -8.13 -4.47
CA ALA A 121 5.51 -7.10 -4.73
C ALA A 121 5.44 -6.76 -6.21
N ARG A 122 6.61 -6.64 -6.88
CA ARG A 122 6.65 -6.33 -8.31
C ARG A 122 5.94 -7.40 -9.13
N ARG A 123 6.16 -8.68 -8.82
CA ARG A 123 5.47 -9.78 -9.48
C ARG A 123 3.96 -9.76 -9.23
N PHE A 124 3.56 -9.42 -8.01
CA PHE A 124 2.15 -9.28 -7.66
C PHE A 124 1.48 -8.22 -8.54
N TYR A 125 2.09 -7.05 -8.66
CA TYR A 125 1.54 -5.98 -9.48
C TYR A 125 1.54 -6.36 -10.98
N GLU A 126 2.58 -7.02 -11.45
CA GLU A 126 2.66 -7.46 -12.86
C GLU A 126 1.52 -8.41 -13.21
N LYS A 127 1.13 -9.29 -12.29
CA LYS A 127 -0.02 -10.18 -12.51
C LYS A 127 -1.34 -9.43 -12.63
N HIS A 128 -1.41 -8.20 -12.16
CA HIS A 128 -2.63 -7.39 -12.18
C HIS A 128 -2.59 -6.30 -13.26
N GLY A 129 -1.72 -6.46 -14.25
CA GLY A 129 -1.66 -5.55 -15.38
C GLY A 129 -0.82 -4.30 -15.18
N PHE A 130 -0.06 -4.23 -14.09
CA PHE A 130 0.89 -3.16 -13.88
C PHE A 130 2.22 -3.50 -14.53
N HIS A 131 2.96 -2.46 -14.95
CA HIS A 131 4.31 -2.64 -15.47
C HIS A 131 5.18 -1.43 -15.08
N TRP A 132 6.47 -1.66 -14.95
CA TRP A 132 7.44 -0.61 -14.68
C TRP A 132 7.52 0.33 -15.90
N ASP A 133 7.36 1.62 -15.66
CA ASP A 133 7.40 2.62 -16.73
C ASP A 133 8.80 3.19 -16.98
N GLY A 134 9.82 2.67 -16.31
CA GLY A 134 11.18 3.15 -16.42
C GLY A 134 11.58 4.22 -15.40
N SER A 135 10.62 4.76 -14.65
CA SER A 135 10.90 5.80 -13.64
C SER A 135 11.44 5.18 -12.37
N GLU A 136 12.43 5.86 -11.78
CA GLU A 136 12.99 5.51 -10.49
C GLU A 136 13.05 6.75 -9.61
N ARG A 137 13.00 6.53 -8.29
CA ARG A 137 13.24 7.60 -7.31
C ARG A 137 13.91 7.01 -6.08
N VAL A 138 14.54 7.90 -5.31
CA VAL A 138 15.10 7.55 -4.00
C VAL A 138 13.98 7.66 -2.98
N SER A 139 13.79 6.61 -2.18
CA SER A 139 12.76 6.60 -1.13
C SER A 139 13.20 7.39 0.10
N GLU A 140 12.24 7.67 0.97
CA GLU A 140 12.51 8.28 2.27
C GLU A 140 13.12 7.27 3.25
N PHE A 141 13.17 5.99 2.88
CA PHE A 141 13.65 4.91 3.75
C PHE A 141 15.06 4.47 3.32
N ASP A 142 16.09 5.03 3.98
CA ASP A 142 17.51 4.67 3.78
C ASP A 142 17.98 4.80 2.34
N ASP A 143 17.40 5.73 1.58
CA ASP A 143 17.70 5.94 0.16
C ASP A 143 17.52 4.70 -0.72
N ALA A 144 16.70 3.74 -0.27
CA ALA A 144 16.36 2.58 -1.09
C ALA A 144 15.63 3.04 -2.35
N LEU A 145 15.98 2.46 -3.49
CA LEU A 145 15.38 2.84 -4.77
C LEU A 145 13.95 2.31 -4.90
N GLU A 146 13.07 3.14 -5.43
CA GLU A 146 11.72 2.77 -5.80
C GLU A 146 11.53 2.90 -7.30
N VAL A 147 10.69 2.05 -7.87
CA VAL A 147 10.32 2.08 -9.29
C VAL A 147 8.83 2.34 -9.41
N ARG A 148 8.43 3.06 -10.46
CA ARG A 148 7.02 3.37 -10.69
C ARG A 148 6.39 2.32 -11.59
N TYR A 149 5.31 1.73 -11.09
CA TYR A 149 4.49 0.77 -11.82
C TYR A 149 3.19 1.46 -12.23
N VAL A 150 2.78 1.26 -13.46
CA VAL A 150 1.59 1.89 -14.03
C VAL A 150 0.67 0.85 -14.63
N ARG A 151 -0.62 1.12 -14.56
CA ARG A 151 -1.67 0.38 -15.22
C ARG A 151 -2.53 1.39 -15.96
N ASN A 152 -2.58 1.25 -17.28
CA ASN A 152 -3.31 2.18 -18.12
C ASN A 152 -4.82 2.00 -17.94
N ALA A 153 -5.58 3.06 -18.24
CA ALA A 153 -7.03 2.98 -18.25
C ALA A 153 -7.49 1.87 -19.18
N LEU A 154 -8.56 1.20 -18.78
CA LEU A 154 -9.20 0.20 -19.65
C LEU A 154 -9.78 0.90 -20.88
N GLN A 155 -9.54 0.30 -22.03
CA GLN A 155 -10.08 0.79 -23.29
C GLN A 155 -11.36 0.07 -23.63
#